data_a77028ce5878c436f7dc0ce6fa3eeee2
#
_entry.id   a77028ce5878c436f7dc0ce6fa3eeee2
#
_cell.length_a   1.000
_cell.length_b   1.000
_cell.length_c   1.000
_cell.angle_alpha   90.00
_cell.angle_beta   90.00
_cell.angle_gamma   90.00
#
_symmetry.space_group_name_H-M   'P 1'
#
loop_
_entity.id
_entity.type
_entity.pdbx_description
1 polymer ?
#
loop_
_entity_poly.entity_id
_entity_poly.type
_entity_poly.pdbx_seq_one_letter_code
_entity_poly.pdbx_strand_id
1 'polypeptide(L)'
;MLVRIHPLVSTIVGERALRPISVISIVSGIGTVLSPALFKAPLVLSLLSPRIPFLLLAAGGTNPFVFVTLIGIRLSITDWHWFDLGRRRGRDLAMKSKISRKILLWNPRAQKAGVVALLAIRPISRHLLLSGMVGLKLRTVAFIDVISTVVFLVAIIMTVKGLR
;
A
#
# COMPACT_ATOMS: atom_id res chain seq x y z
N MET A 1 12.09 15.99 -29.57
CA MET A 1 11.67 14.65 -29.96
C MET A 1 10.58 14.21 -28.98
N LEU A 2 9.32 14.54 -29.28
CA LEU A 2 8.14 14.27 -28.44
C LEU A 2 7.78 12.78 -28.59
N VAL A 3 8.04 11.99 -27.56
CA VAL A 3 7.58 10.61 -27.50
C VAL A 3 6.04 10.64 -27.43
N ARG A 4 5.40 10.35 -28.55
CA ARG A 4 3.95 10.05 -28.60
C ARG A 4 3.69 8.88 -27.67
N ILE A 5 3.17 9.17 -26.49
CA ILE A 5 2.62 8.14 -25.60
C ILE A 5 1.39 7.59 -26.32
N HIS A 6 1.51 6.38 -26.83
CA HIS A 6 0.52 5.69 -27.63
C HIS A 6 -0.83 5.62 -26.89
N PRO A 7 -1.97 5.83 -27.56
CA PRO A 7 -3.32 5.74 -26.98
C PRO A 7 -3.65 4.36 -26.43
N LEU A 8 -2.82 3.35 -26.69
CA LEU A 8 -2.92 1.99 -26.14
C LEU A 8 -2.83 1.93 -24.60
N VAL A 9 -2.26 2.93 -23.93
CA VAL A 9 -2.18 2.94 -22.45
C VAL A 9 -3.55 3.19 -21.81
N SER A 10 -4.39 4.00 -22.43
CA SER A 10 -5.75 4.28 -21.93
C SER A 10 -6.71 3.11 -22.12
N THR A 11 -6.55 2.37 -23.22
CA THR A 11 -7.37 1.18 -23.52
C THR A 11 -6.95 -0.04 -22.69
N ILE A 12 -5.67 -0.10 -22.30
CA ILE A 12 -5.10 -1.24 -21.57
C ILE A 12 -5.43 -1.20 -20.07
N VAL A 13 -5.61 -0.03 -19.49
CA VAL A 13 -6.01 0.10 -18.07
C VAL A 13 -7.50 0.40 -18.04
N GLY A 14 -8.34 -0.66 -17.93
CA GLY A 14 -9.79 -0.47 -17.85
C GLY A 14 -10.10 0.59 -16.80
N GLU A 15 -10.80 1.65 -17.19
CA GLU A 15 -11.13 2.83 -16.37
C GLU A 15 -11.64 2.48 -14.97
N ARG A 16 -12.35 1.35 -14.85
CA ARG A 16 -12.90 0.88 -13.57
C ARG A 16 -11.86 0.48 -12.52
N ALA A 17 -10.68 -0.01 -12.94
CA ALA A 17 -9.63 -0.44 -12.00
C ALA A 17 -8.75 0.73 -11.54
N LEU A 18 -8.67 1.81 -12.32
CA LEU A 18 -7.87 2.99 -11.98
C LEU A 18 -8.64 4.01 -11.13
N ARG A 19 -9.96 4.08 -11.26
CA ARG A 19 -10.78 5.05 -10.52
C ARG A 19 -10.50 5.05 -9.02
N PRO A 20 -10.52 3.90 -8.29
CA PRO A 20 -10.27 3.92 -6.85
C PRO A 20 -8.82 4.32 -6.51
N ILE A 21 -7.84 3.90 -7.32
CA ILE A 21 -6.44 4.28 -7.10
C ILE A 21 -6.23 5.77 -7.33
N SER A 22 -6.85 6.33 -8.37
CA SER A 22 -6.79 7.77 -8.66
C SER A 22 -7.42 8.59 -7.53
N VAL A 23 -8.58 8.18 -7.02
CA VAL A 23 -9.23 8.85 -5.89
C VAL A 23 -8.35 8.81 -4.64
N ILE A 24 -7.77 7.66 -4.30
CA ILE A 24 -6.87 7.51 -3.16
C ILE A 24 -5.64 8.41 -3.32
N SER A 25 -5.08 8.49 -4.52
CA SER A 25 -3.93 9.34 -4.82
C SER A 25 -4.26 10.81 -4.69
N ILE A 26 -5.42 11.24 -5.17
CA ILE A 26 -5.91 12.62 -5.05
C ILE A 26 -6.13 12.98 -3.58
N VAL A 27 -6.82 12.15 -2.82
CA VAL A 27 -7.06 12.34 -1.38
C VAL A 27 -5.73 12.46 -0.62
N SER A 28 -4.77 11.60 -0.93
CA SER A 28 -3.42 11.63 -0.34
C SER A 28 -2.65 12.90 -0.71
N GLY A 29 -2.81 13.38 -1.96
CA GLY A 29 -2.25 14.63 -2.44
C GLY A 29 -2.83 15.86 -1.71
N ILE A 30 -4.14 15.92 -1.60
CA ILE A 30 -4.86 16.96 -0.85
C ILE A 30 -4.39 17.00 0.62
N GLY A 31 -4.29 15.84 1.29
CA GLY A 31 -3.77 15.76 2.65
C GLY A 31 -2.35 16.31 2.78
N THR A 32 -1.52 16.13 1.75
CA THR A 32 -0.16 16.67 1.74
C THR A 32 -0.14 18.19 1.59
N VAL A 33 -0.98 18.75 0.71
CA VAL A 33 -1.10 20.20 0.50
C VAL A 33 -1.70 20.89 1.72
N LEU A 34 -2.70 20.28 2.35
CA LEU A 34 -3.35 20.80 3.54
C LEU A 34 -2.57 20.53 4.84
N SER A 35 -1.41 19.85 4.76
CA SER A 35 -0.64 19.48 5.94
C SER A 35 -0.34 20.64 6.90
N PRO A 36 0.01 21.88 6.47
CA PRO A 36 0.25 22.98 7.39
C PRO A 36 -0.99 23.36 8.21
N ALA A 37 -2.18 23.33 7.59
CA ALA A 37 -3.44 23.65 8.27
C ALA A 37 -3.89 22.52 9.23
N LEU A 38 -3.58 21.26 8.88
CA LEU A 38 -4.00 20.08 9.62
C LEU A 38 -2.97 19.60 10.66
N PHE A 39 -1.89 20.35 10.88
CA PHE A 39 -0.88 20.00 11.89
C PHE A 39 -1.47 19.89 13.32
N LYS A 40 -2.56 20.63 13.60
CA LYS A 40 -3.31 20.53 14.87
C LYS A 40 -4.20 19.28 14.96
N ALA A 41 -4.43 18.58 13.87
CA ALA A 41 -5.23 17.36 13.81
C ALA A 41 -4.43 16.20 13.16
N PRO A 42 -3.39 15.70 13.81
CA PRO A 42 -2.44 14.75 13.22
C PRO A 42 -3.10 13.43 12.81
N LEU A 43 -4.16 13.01 13.49
CA LEU A 43 -4.92 11.82 13.10
C LEU A 43 -5.60 12.01 11.75
N VAL A 44 -6.24 13.15 11.52
CA VAL A 44 -6.88 13.47 10.22
C VAL A 44 -5.84 13.52 9.12
N LEU A 45 -4.69 14.13 9.39
CA LEU A 45 -3.59 14.21 8.45
C LEU A 45 -3.04 12.82 8.08
N SER A 46 -2.90 11.92 9.04
CA SER A 46 -2.46 10.55 8.80
C SER A 46 -3.48 9.69 8.06
N LEU A 47 -4.79 9.96 8.23
CA LEU A 47 -5.85 9.33 7.46
C LEU A 47 -5.86 9.78 6.00
N LEU A 48 -5.62 11.05 5.73
CA LEU A 48 -5.54 11.58 4.37
C LEU A 48 -4.27 11.12 3.68
N SER A 49 -3.13 11.21 4.35
CA SER A 49 -1.81 10.87 3.81
C SER A 49 -1.02 10.03 4.82
N PRO A 50 -1.10 8.69 4.77
CA PRO A 50 -0.46 7.80 5.73
C PRO A 50 1.06 7.70 5.48
N ARG A 51 1.75 8.82 5.64
CA ARG A 51 3.21 8.89 5.58
C ARG A 51 3.82 8.76 6.97
N ILE A 52 5.01 8.18 7.06
CA ILE A 52 5.70 7.92 8.33
C ILE A 52 5.71 9.15 9.26
N PRO A 53 6.06 10.38 8.83
CA PRO A 53 6.05 11.54 9.73
C PRO A 53 4.68 11.81 10.35
N PHE A 54 3.61 11.70 9.57
CA PHE A 54 2.25 11.96 10.03
C PHE A 54 1.75 10.85 10.96
N LEU A 55 2.14 9.59 10.68
CA LEU A 55 1.85 8.47 11.56
C LEU A 55 2.52 8.61 12.92
N LEU A 56 3.78 9.07 12.96
CA LEU A 56 4.49 9.34 14.22
C LEU A 56 3.82 10.45 15.04
N LEU A 57 3.42 11.54 14.39
CA LEU A 57 2.68 12.64 15.04
C LEU A 57 1.33 12.16 15.60
N ALA A 58 0.58 11.41 14.82
CA ALA A 58 -0.73 10.88 15.24
C ALA A 58 -0.59 9.87 16.39
N ALA A 59 0.40 8.98 16.33
CA ALA A 59 0.66 7.98 17.38
C ALA A 59 1.01 8.63 18.73
N GLY A 60 1.66 9.80 18.70
CA GLY A 60 2.02 10.55 19.91
C GLY A 60 0.85 11.22 20.62
N GLY A 61 -0.19 11.60 19.89
CA GLY A 61 -1.32 12.40 20.41
C GLY A 61 -2.66 11.67 20.47
N THR A 62 -2.75 10.42 19.98
CA THR A 62 -4.00 9.69 19.86
C THR A 62 -4.03 8.44 20.74
N ASN A 63 -5.23 8.01 21.15
CA ASN A 63 -5.41 6.73 21.80
C ASN A 63 -4.89 5.59 20.86
N PRO A 64 -4.00 4.69 21.37
CA PRO A 64 -3.40 3.62 20.56
C PRO A 64 -4.40 2.75 19.82
N PHE A 65 -5.50 2.39 20.48
CA PHE A 65 -6.53 1.55 19.89
C PHE A 65 -7.23 2.25 18.72
N VAL A 66 -7.62 3.52 18.90
CA VAL A 66 -8.24 4.35 17.86
C VAL A 66 -7.28 4.53 16.68
N PHE A 67 -6.01 4.82 16.97
CA PHE A 67 -4.98 4.98 15.94
C PHE A 67 -4.81 3.71 15.10
N VAL A 68 -4.58 2.54 15.74
CA VAL A 68 -4.38 1.27 15.03
C VAL A 68 -5.60 0.90 14.21
N THR A 69 -6.82 1.06 14.76
CA THR A 69 -8.05 0.70 14.09
C THR A 69 -8.28 1.57 12.85
N LEU A 70 -8.26 2.89 12.99
CA LEU A 70 -8.58 3.81 11.89
C LEU A 70 -7.51 3.77 10.79
N ILE A 71 -6.24 3.80 11.16
CA ILE A 71 -5.14 3.75 10.18
C ILE A 71 -5.05 2.37 9.55
N GLY A 72 -5.25 1.30 10.32
CA GLY A 72 -5.28 -0.07 9.81
C GLY A 72 -6.37 -0.25 8.75
N ILE A 73 -7.62 0.16 9.02
CA ILE A 73 -8.72 0.13 8.04
C ILE A 73 -8.35 0.94 6.79
N ARG A 74 -7.83 2.15 6.97
CA ARG A 74 -7.43 3.04 5.87
C ARG A 74 -6.37 2.39 4.96
N LEU A 75 -5.37 1.75 5.53
CA LEU A 75 -4.32 1.05 4.79
C LEU A 75 -4.89 -0.18 4.07
N SER A 76 -5.65 -1.03 4.75
CA SER A 76 -6.24 -2.25 4.18
C SER A 76 -7.15 -1.98 2.97
N ILE A 77 -7.91 -0.87 2.97
CA ILE A 77 -8.72 -0.47 1.81
C ILE A 77 -7.82 -0.20 0.59
N THR A 78 -6.70 0.49 0.81
CA THR A 78 -5.74 0.79 -0.27
C THR A 78 -5.08 -0.50 -0.78
N ASP A 79 -4.73 -1.39 0.11
CA ASP A 79 -4.01 -2.62 -0.16
C ASP A 79 -4.83 -3.63 -0.98
N TRP A 80 -6.13 -3.71 -0.72
CA TRP A 80 -7.07 -4.47 -1.55
C TRP A 80 -7.03 -4.07 -3.02
N HIS A 81 -7.00 -2.77 -3.32
CA HIS A 81 -6.97 -2.29 -4.70
C HIS A 81 -5.67 -2.65 -5.43
N TRP A 82 -4.55 -2.60 -4.72
CA TRP A 82 -3.26 -3.02 -5.30
C TRP A 82 -3.21 -4.52 -5.57
N PHE A 83 -3.78 -5.33 -4.69
CA PHE A 83 -3.89 -6.78 -4.89
C PHE A 83 -4.75 -7.11 -6.12
N ASP A 84 -5.94 -6.51 -6.23
CA ASP A 84 -6.86 -6.74 -7.37
C ASP A 84 -6.23 -6.28 -8.69
N LEU A 85 -5.54 -5.14 -8.70
CA LEU A 85 -4.77 -4.67 -9.85
C LEU A 85 -3.68 -5.69 -10.24
N GLY A 86 -2.97 -6.23 -9.27
CA GLY A 86 -1.96 -7.27 -9.48
C GLY A 86 -2.55 -8.54 -10.08
N ARG A 87 -3.72 -8.96 -9.62
CA ARG A 87 -4.43 -10.13 -10.12
C ARG A 87 -4.87 -9.97 -11.58
N ARG A 88 -5.37 -8.78 -11.93
CA ARG A 88 -5.90 -8.51 -13.28
C ARG A 88 -4.82 -8.20 -14.30
N ARG A 89 -3.76 -7.49 -13.91
CA ARG A 89 -2.76 -6.92 -14.84
C ARG A 89 -1.31 -7.04 -14.35
N GLY A 90 -1.09 -7.84 -13.33
CA GLY A 90 0.23 -7.95 -12.70
C GLY A 90 1.33 -8.36 -13.67
N ARG A 91 1.05 -9.26 -14.61
CA ARG A 91 2.05 -9.72 -15.60
C ARG A 91 2.55 -8.58 -16.48
N ASP A 92 1.65 -7.74 -16.99
CA ASP A 92 2.02 -6.62 -17.88
C ASP A 92 2.81 -5.55 -17.12
N LEU A 93 2.42 -5.29 -15.87
CA LEU A 93 3.11 -4.34 -15.00
C LEU A 93 4.46 -4.87 -14.52
N ALA A 94 4.54 -6.18 -14.24
CA ALA A 94 5.77 -6.81 -13.80
C ALA A 94 6.86 -6.83 -14.87
N MET A 95 6.49 -6.96 -16.13
CA MET A 95 7.45 -6.92 -17.24
C MET A 95 8.18 -5.57 -17.35
N LYS A 96 7.61 -4.50 -16.82
CA LYS A 96 8.22 -3.16 -16.77
C LYS A 96 9.27 -2.99 -15.65
N SER A 97 9.29 -3.89 -14.66
CA SER A 97 10.23 -3.83 -13.51
C SER A 97 11.27 -4.95 -13.58
N LYS A 98 12.56 -4.59 -13.48
CA LYS A 98 13.66 -5.57 -13.46
C LYS A 98 13.52 -6.59 -12.31
N ILE A 99 13.09 -6.14 -11.12
CA ILE A 99 12.92 -6.97 -9.92
C ILE A 99 11.76 -7.94 -10.10
N SER A 100 10.60 -7.43 -10.53
CA SER A 100 9.42 -8.26 -10.75
C SER A 100 9.65 -9.32 -11.83
N ARG A 101 10.40 -8.97 -12.88
CA ARG A 101 10.78 -9.90 -13.94
C ARG A 101 11.71 -11.03 -13.42
N LYS A 102 12.65 -10.71 -12.53
CA LYS A 102 13.48 -11.75 -11.89
C LYS A 102 12.65 -12.71 -11.04
N ILE A 103 11.68 -12.20 -10.28
CA ILE A 103 10.79 -13.03 -9.46
C ILE A 103 9.94 -13.96 -10.34
N LEU A 104 9.49 -13.49 -11.51
CA LEU A 104 8.73 -14.30 -12.46
C LEU A 104 9.52 -15.49 -13.04
N LEU A 105 10.84 -15.42 -13.06
CA LEU A 105 11.73 -16.50 -13.52
C LEU A 105 11.92 -17.58 -12.47
N TRP A 106 11.52 -17.37 -11.23
CA TRP A 106 11.64 -18.36 -10.17
C TRP A 106 10.58 -19.47 -10.33
N ASN A 107 10.85 -20.63 -9.72
CA ASN A 107 9.86 -21.69 -9.60
C ASN A 107 8.58 -21.17 -8.92
N PRO A 108 7.36 -21.55 -9.35
CA PRO A 108 6.09 -21.08 -8.79
C PRO A 108 5.97 -21.19 -7.27
N ARG A 109 6.57 -22.22 -6.66
CA ARG A 109 6.60 -22.35 -5.18
C ARG A 109 7.50 -21.30 -4.55
N ALA A 110 8.69 -21.08 -5.10
CA ALA A 110 9.64 -20.08 -4.63
C ALA A 110 9.09 -18.64 -4.81
N GLN A 111 8.38 -18.38 -5.92
CA GLN A 111 7.68 -17.10 -6.14
C GLN A 111 6.70 -16.82 -5.01
N LYS A 112 5.82 -17.78 -4.68
CA LYS A 112 4.83 -17.62 -3.62
C LYS A 112 5.47 -17.41 -2.27
N ALA A 113 6.46 -18.21 -1.91
CA ALA A 113 7.18 -18.07 -0.64
C ALA A 113 7.91 -16.73 -0.52
N GLY A 114 8.61 -16.30 -1.58
CA GLY A 114 9.30 -15.02 -1.61
C GLY A 114 8.36 -13.82 -1.48
N VAL A 115 7.22 -13.86 -2.15
CA VAL A 115 6.21 -12.78 -2.04
C VAL A 115 5.56 -12.75 -0.65
N VAL A 116 5.27 -13.90 -0.05
CA VAL A 116 4.77 -14.00 1.32
C VAL A 116 5.79 -13.42 2.32
N ALA A 117 7.06 -13.75 2.18
CA ALA A 117 8.12 -13.20 3.02
C ALA A 117 8.23 -11.67 2.88
N LEU A 118 8.16 -11.14 1.65
CA LEU A 118 8.18 -9.70 1.41
C LEU A 118 6.98 -8.98 2.03
N LEU A 119 5.78 -9.58 1.95
CA LEU A 119 4.57 -9.04 2.60
C LEU A 119 4.69 -9.03 4.13
N ALA A 120 5.24 -10.11 4.71
CA ALA A 120 5.41 -10.22 6.16
C ALA A 120 6.40 -9.19 6.73
N ILE A 121 7.47 -8.89 5.99
CA ILE A 121 8.49 -7.91 6.42
C ILE A 121 7.93 -6.48 6.32
N ARG A 122 7.30 -6.15 5.21
CA ARG A 122 6.76 -4.82 4.97
C ARG A 122 5.62 -4.87 3.95
N PRO A 123 4.37 -4.63 4.35
CA PRO A 123 3.25 -4.52 3.43
C PRO A 123 3.38 -3.20 2.65
N ILE A 124 3.90 -3.29 1.43
CA ILE A 124 3.98 -2.16 0.50
C ILE A 124 3.12 -2.50 -0.71
N SER A 125 2.48 -1.50 -1.28
CA SER A 125 1.62 -1.62 -2.47
C SER A 125 2.24 -2.46 -3.60
N ARG A 126 3.56 -2.40 -3.77
CA ARG A 126 4.28 -3.22 -4.76
C ARG A 126 4.28 -4.71 -4.44
N HIS A 127 4.38 -5.07 -3.16
CA HIS A 127 4.34 -6.48 -2.71
C HIS A 127 2.94 -7.06 -2.84
N LEU A 128 1.91 -6.25 -2.59
CA LEU A 128 0.52 -6.63 -2.79
C LEU A 128 0.20 -6.84 -4.29
N LEU A 129 0.71 -5.98 -5.14
CA LEU A 129 0.62 -6.15 -6.59
C LEU A 129 1.29 -7.47 -7.03
N LEU A 130 2.49 -7.76 -6.51
CA LEU A 130 3.18 -9.03 -6.77
C LEU A 130 2.40 -10.23 -6.26
N SER A 131 1.76 -10.12 -5.09
CA SER A 131 0.96 -11.21 -4.52
C SER A 131 -0.26 -11.56 -5.38
N GLY A 132 -0.93 -10.54 -5.92
CA GLY A 132 -2.00 -10.72 -6.90
C GLY A 132 -1.51 -11.38 -8.19
N MET A 133 -0.36 -10.95 -8.71
CA MET A 133 0.26 -11.48 -9.92
C MET A 133 0.66 -12.96 -9.80
N VAL A 134 1.22 -13.36 -8.67
CA VAL A 134 1.66 -14.75 -8.39
C VAL A 134 0.46 -15.67 -8.08
N GLY A 135 -0.74 -15.09 -7.99
CA GLY A 135 -1.98 -15.85 -7.75
C GLY A 135 -2.08 -16.38 -6.33
N LEU A 136 -1.63 -15.62 -5.33
CA LEU A 136 -1.87 -15.95 -3.93
C LEU A 136 -3.37 -15.88 -3.63
N LYS A 137 -3.83 -16.73 -2.69
CA LYS A 137 -5.21 -16.67 -2.22
C LYS A 137 -5.45 -15.36 -1.46
N LEU A 138 -6.53 -14.67 -1.76
CA LEU A 138 -6.88 -13.41 -1.13
C LEU A 138 -6.89 -13.51 0.40
N ARG A 139 -7.48 -14.56 0.95
CA ARG A 139 -7.53 -14.79 2.41
C ARG A 139 -6.13 -14.82 3.04
N THR A 140 -5.17 -15.47 2.38
CA THR A 140 -3.78 -15.55 2.86
C THR A 140 -3.12 -14.17 2.83
N VAL A 141 -3.32 -13.43 1.74
CA VAL A 141 -2.75 -12.08 1.60
C VAL A 141 -3.36 -11.13 2.62
N ALA A 142 -4.69 -11.11 2.76
CA ALA A 142 -5.38 -10.26 3.73
C ALA A 142 -4.96 -10.56 5.18
N PHE A 143 -4.81 -11.84 5.53
CA PHE A 143 -4.36 -12.22 6.87
C PHE A 143 -2.94 -11.73 7.17
N ILE A 144 -2.00 -11.95 6.25
CA ILE A 144 -0.61 -11.50 6.41
C ILE A 144 -0.55 -9.97 6.45
N ASP A 145 -1.29 -9.30 5.57
CA ASP A 145 -1.32 -7.85 5.45
C ASP A 145 -1.86 -7.20 6.74
N VAL A 146 -2.97 -7.68 7.26
CA VAL A 146 -3.54 -7.18 8.53
C VAL A 146 -2.56 -7.37 9.68
N ILE A 147 -1.97 -8.55 9.83
CA ILE A 147 -1.01 -8.81 10.91
C ILE A 147 0.22 -7.90 10.78
N SER A 148 0.83 -7.84 9.61
CA SER A 148 2.03 -7.02 9.40
C SER A 148 1.73 -5.53 9.55
N THR A 149 0.56 -5.06 9.15
CA THR A 149 0.12 -3.67 9.36
C THR A 149 -0.09 -3.37 10.85
N VAL A 150 -0.73 -4.25 11.59
CA VAL A 150 -0.91 -4.08 13.05
C VAL A 150 0.45 -4.06 13.76
N VAL A 151 1.32 -5.02 13.46
CA VAL A 151 2.69 -5.06 14.02
C VAL A 151 3.45 -3.78 13.71
N PHE A 152 3.38 -3.29 12.47
CA PHE A 152 4.01 -2.05 12.06
C PHE A 152 3.47 -0.83 12.84
N LEU A 153 2.15 -0.70 12.98
CA LEU A 153 1.53 0.40 13.73
C LEU A 153 1.84 0.34 15.22
N VAL A 154 1.87 -0.86 15.81
CA VAL A 154 2.28 -1.05 17.20
C VAL A 154 3.74 -0.67 17.39
N ALA A 155 4.63 -1.05 16.47
CA ALA A 155 6.04 -0.65 16.51
C ALA A 155 6.20 0.87 16.48
N ILE A 156 5.42 1.58 15.64
CA ILE A 156 5.38 3.04 15.61
C ILE A 156 4.99 3.61 16.98
N ILE A 157 3.92 3.09 17.60
CA ILE A 157 3.45 3.55 18.91
C ILE A 157 4.53 3.33 19.97
N MET A 158 5.15 2.15 19.99
CA MET A 158 6.22 1.83 20.95
C MET A 158 7.43 2.76 20.80
N THR A 159 7.82 3.03 19.54
CA THR A 159 8.91 3.98 19.25
C THR A 159 8.60 5.37 19.79
N VAL A 160 7.39 5.89 19.53
CA VAL A 160 7.01 7.23 19.94
C VAL A 160 6.85 7.35 21.47
N LYS A 161 6.31 6.31 22.11
CA LYS A 161 6.13 6.30 23.58
C LYS A 161 7.41 5.97 24.33
N GLY A 162 8.31 5.17 23.75
CA GLY A 162 9.62 4.87 24.34
C GLY A 162 10.62 6.02 24.28
N LEU A 163 10.37 7.04 23.42
CA LEU A 163 11.17 8.26 23.32
C LEU A 163 10.67 9.39 24.24
N ARG A 164 9.58 9.19 24.97
CA ARG A 164 9.02 10.12 25.96
C ARG A 164 9.30 9.64 27.36
#